data_22838d90b330f3d3e11e35dd49046acb
#
_entry.id   22838d90b330f3d3e11e35dd49046acb
#
_cell.length_a   1.000
_cell.length_b   1.000
_cell.length_c   1.000
_cell.angle_alpha   90.00
_cell.angle_beta   90.00
_cell.angle_gamma   90.00
#
_symmetry.space_group_name_H-M   'P 1'
#
loop_
_entity.id
_entity.type
_entity.pdbx_description
1 polymer ?
#
loop_
_entity_poly.entity_id
_entity_poly.type
_entity_poly.pdbx_seq_one_letter_code
_entity_poly.pdbx_strand_id
1 'polypeptide(L)'
;AAQVVNAGLNFRTNFPPPQDFILPLRRAISEGKISLHTLDQRVGEILRVKFMLGLFDNPYPGDDRHPETVVHNAAHQEVSMKAALESIVLLKNENQMLPLSKSLNKIAVIGPNAEEVKELTCRYGPAHAPIKTVYQGIKEYLPNAEVSYAKGCNIIDKYFPESELYNVPLDTQEQAMINEAVELAKVSDIAILVLGGNEKTVREEFSRTSLDLCGRQQQLLEAVYATGKPVVLVMVDGRAATINWANKYVPAIVHAWFPG
;
A
#
# COMPACT_ATOMS: atom_id res chain seq x y z
N ALA A 1 22.49 -10.80 -25.35
CA ALA A 1 21.65 -10.11 -26.34
C ALA A 1 21.10 -11.09 -27.39
N ALA A 2 21.94 -11.90 -28.08
CA ALA A 2 21.48 -12.76 -29.19
C ALA A 2 20.37 -13.73 -28.80
N GLN A 3 20.52 -14.48 -27.71
CA GLN A 3 19.52 -15.47 -27.26
C GLN A 3 18.13 -14.87 -27.04
N VAL A 4 18.05 -13.72 -26.39
CA VAL A 4 16.74 -13.10 -26.06
C VAL A 4 16.05 -12.52 -27.30
N VAL A 5 16.83 -11.93 -28.24
CA VAL A 5 16.28 -11.40 -29.49
C VAL A 5 15.80 -12.53 -30.41
N ASN A 6 16.59 -13.60 -30.53
CA ASN A 6 16.18 -14.78 -31.31
C ASN A 6 14.97 -15.51 -30.67
N ALA A 7 14.83 -15.43 -29.35
CA ALA A 7 13.66 -15.97 -28.63
C ALA A 7 12.41 -15.07 -28.73
N GLY A 8 12.50 -13.87 -29.34
CA GLY A 8 11.34 -13.04 -29.57
C GLY A 8 11.32 -11.71 -28.81
N LEU A 9 12.33 -11.38 -28.02
CA LEU A 9 12.38 -10.08 -27.33
C LEU A 9 12.50 -8.96 -28.34
N ASN A 10 11.53 -8.05 -28.37
CA ASN A 10 11.48 -6.90 -29.27
C ASN A 10 11.65 -5.57 -28.53
N PHE A 11 11.41 -5.55 -27.24
CA PHE A 11 11.54 -4.37 -26.39
C PHE A 11 12.14 -4.77 -25.03
N ARG A 12 13.12 -4.02 -24.57
CA ARG A 12 13.73 -4.23 -23.25
C ARG A 12 13.45 -3.04 -22.35
N THR A 13 12.81 -3.31 -21.23
CA THR A 13 12.74 -2.38 -20.11
C THR A 13 13.91 -2.67 -19.18
N ASN A 14 14.74 -1.69 -18.89
CA ASN A 14 15.87 -1.90 -18.01
C ASN A 14 16.39 -0.57 -17.42
N PHE A 15 16.91 -0.62 -16.20
CA PHE A 15 17.57 0.51 -15.56
C PHE A 15 19.04 0.74 -15.98
N PRO A 16 19.83 -0.30 -16.38
CA PRO A 16 21.18 -0.06 -16.91
C PRO A 16 21.20 0.81 -18.16
N PRO A 17 22.31 1.51 -18.42
CA PRO A 17 22.46 2.35 -19.59
C PRO A 17 22.14 1.61 -20.90
N PRO A 18 21.50 2.26 -21.88
CA PRO A 18 21.16 1.63 -23.17
C PRO A 18 22.34 0.95 -23.85
N GLN A 19 23.54 1.48 -23.70
CA GLN A 19 24.79 0.97 -24.26
C GLN A 19 25.08 -0.49 -23.84
N ASP A 20 24.68 -0.87 -22.63
CA ASP A 20 24.90 -2.23 -22.10
C ASP A 20 24.11 -3.30 -22.87
N PHE A 21 23.12 -2.90 -23.64
CA PHE A 21 22.39 -3.78 -24.55
C PHE A 21 22.68 -3.50 -26.01
N ILE A 22 22.76 -2.25 -26.43
CA ILE A 22 22.95 -1.84 -27.84
C ILE A 22 24.30 -2.33 -28.37
N LEU A 23 25.39 -2.17 -27.63
CA LEU A 23 26.70 -2.60 -28.07
C LEU A 23 26.83 -4.12 -28.24
N PRO A 24 26.41 -4.95 -27.25
CA PRO A 24 26.35 -6.40 -27.42
C PRO A 24 25.40 -6.82 -28.56
N LEU A 25 24.28 -6.10 -28.78
CA LEU A 25 23.36 -6.38 -29.88
C LEU A 25 24.03 -6.15 -31.25
N ARG A 26 24.66 -4.99 -31.45
CA ARG A 26 25.39 -4.68 -32.68
C ARG A 26 26.48 -5.69 -32.97
N ARG A 27 27.22 -6.09 -31.93
CA ARG A 27 28.24 -7.13 -32.04
C ARG A 27 27.64 -8.48 -32.46
N ALA A 28 26.52 -8.88 -31.85
CA ALA A 28 25.84 -10.12 -32.21
C ALA A 28 25.34 -10.15 -33.64
N ILE A 29 24.93 -9.01 -34.18
CA ILE A 29 24.55 -8.86 -35.60
C ILE A 29 25.79 -8.97 -36.49
N SER A 30 26.88 -8.25 -36.18
CA SER A 30 28.13 -8.32 -36.98
C SER A 30 28.78 -9.70 -36.99
N GLU A 31 28.59 -10.47 -35.90
CA GLU A 31 29.06 -11.86 -35.79
C GLU A 31 28.08 -12.89 -36.42
N GLY A 32 26.98 -12.44 -37.03
CA GLY A 32 25.97 -13.32 -37.66
C GLY A 32 25.14 -14.15 -36.65
N LYS A 33 25.19 -13.84 -35.33
CA LYS A 33 24.41 -14.50 -34.30
C LYS A 33 22.94 -14.07 -34.30
N ILE A 34 22.63 -12.93 -34.90
CA ILE A 34 21.29 -12.44 -35.15
C ILE A 34 21.21 -12.09 -36.63
N SER A 35 20.26 -12.67 -37.36
CA SER A 35 20.03 -12.33 -38.76
C SER A 35 19.35 -10.96 -38.89
N LEU A 36 19.59 -10.27 -40.02
CA LEU A 36 18.86 -9.06 -40.34
C LEU A 36 17.35 -9.31 -40.43
N HIS A 37 16.95 -10.47 -40.93
CA HIS A 37 15.54 -10.87 -40.97
C HIS A 37 14.92 -10.93 -39.54
N THR A 38 15.62 -11.52 -38.55
CA THR A 38 15.18 -11.54 -37.18
C THR A 38 15.08 -10.12 -36.59
N LEU A 39 16.07 -9.26 -36.92
CA LEU A 39 16.04 -7.87 -36.48
C LEU A 39 14.83 -7.13 -37.06
N ASP A 40 14.59 -7.26 -38.36
CA ASP A 40 13.45 -6.64 -39.04
C ASP A 40 12.11 -7.11 -38.50
N GLN A 41 11.99 -8.39 -38.14
CA GLN A 41 10.81 -8.92 -37.48
C GLN A 41 10.58 -8.22 -36.12
N ARG A 42 11.59 -8.13 -35.25
CA ARG A 42 11.48 -7.48 -33.94
C ARG A 42 11.11 -6.00 -34.08
N VAL A 43 11.73 -5.29 -34.99
CA VAL A 43 11.41 -3.88 -35.29
C VAL A 43 10.00 -3.76 -35.85
N GLY A 44 9.60 -4.63 -36.79
CA GLY A 44 8.27 -4.63 -37.39
C GLY A 44 7.15 -4.84 -36.32
N GLU A 45 7.39 -5.65 -35.32
CA GLU A 45 6.44 -5.86 -34.21
C GLU A 45 6.18 -4.57 -33.40
N ILE A 46 7.22 -3.80 -33.10
CA ILE A 46 7.10 -2.50 -32.42
C ILE A 46 6.41 -1.47 -33.36
N LEU A 47 6.83 -1.39 -34.62
CA LEU A 47 6.24 -0.46 -35.59
C LEU A 47 4.74 -0.76 -35.78
N ARG A 48 4.36 -2.04 -35.86
CA ARG A 48 2.94 -2.44 -35.98
C ARG A 48 2.10 -1.84 -34.87
N VAL A 49 2.54 -1.95 -33.60
CA VAL A 49 1.81 -1.36 -32.48
C VAL A 49 1.72 0.15 -32.60
N LYS A 50 2.81 0.83 -33.02
CA LYS A 50 2.80 2.28 -33.24
C LYS A 50 1.80 2.68 -34.34
N PHE A 51 1.73 1.93 -35.43
CA PHE A 51 0.74 2.15 -36.49
C PHE A 51 -0.69 1.92 -36.02
N MET A 52 -0.93 0.83 -35.26
CA MET A 52 -2.24 0.55 -34.71
C MET A 52 -2.73 1.64 -33.74
N LEU A 53 -1.82 2.29 -33.02
CA LEU A 53 -2.12 3.40 -32.12
C LEU A 53 -2.23 4.76 -32.85
N GLY A 54 -2.01 4.80 -34.18
CA GLY A 54 -2.06 6.04 -34.96
C GLY A 54 -0.94 7.02 -34.65
N LEU A 55 0.18 6.57 -34.06
CA LEU A 55 1.26 7.47 -33.62
C LEU A 55 2.04 8.14 -34.74
N PHE A 56 1.89 7.67 -35.97
CA PHE A 56 2.51 8.31 -37.17
C PHE A 56 1.61 9.40 -37.78
N ASP A 57 0.29 9.28 -37.54
CA ASP A 57 -0.68 10.25 -38.02
C ASP A 57 -0.95 11.34 -36.97
N ASN A 58 -1.02 10.94 -35.70
CA ASN A 58 -1.26 11.85 -34.59
C ASN A 58 -0.42 11.43 -33.35
N PRO A 59 0.88 11.81 -33.29
CA PRO A 59 1.80 11.39 -32.24
C PRO A 59 1.59 12.11 -30.91
N TYR A 60 0.86 13.21 -30.89
CA TYR A 60 0.65 14.04 -29.69
C TYR A 60 -0.80 14.03 -29.25
N PRO A 61 -1.08 14.14 -27.94
CA PRO A 61 -2.43 14.40 -27.48
C PRO A 61 -2.92 15.74 -28.07
N GLY A 62 -4.19 15.79 -28.46
CA GLY A 62 -4.81 17.03 -28.97
C GLY A 62 -4.82 18.12 -27.89
N ASP A 63 -4.83 19.38 -28.36
CA ASP A 63 -4.83 20.57 -27.50
C ASP A 63 -6.07 20.66 -26.59
N ASP A 64 -7.13 19.91 -26.89
CA ASP A 64 -8.37 19.78 -26.12
C ASP A 64 -8.28 18.80 -24.93
N ARG A 65 -7.19 18.05 -24.86
CA ARG A 65 -6.95 17.06 -23.79
C ARG A 65 -6.10 17.64 -22.67
N HIS A 66 -6.73 18.43 -21.81
CA HIS A 66 -6.08 18.96 -20.61
C HIS A 66 -6.01 17.88 -19.53
N PRO A 67 -4.82 17.50 -19.03
CA PRO A 67 -4.68 16.48 -18.00
C PRO A 67 -5.60 16.70 -16.79
N GLU A 68 -5.78 17.95 -16.37
CA GLU A 68 -6.63 18.34 -15.25
C GLU A 68 -8.12 18.06 -15.45
N THR A 69 -8.58 17.90 -16.69
CA THR A 69 -9.99 17.56 -17.00
C THR A 69 -10.21 16.08 -17.24
N VAL A 70 -9.14 15.35 -17.56
CA VAL A 70 -9.19 13.91 -17.87
C VAL A 70 -8.76 13.08 -16.68
N VAL A 71 -7.63 13.43 -16.03
CA VAL A 71 -7.06 12.69 -14.91
C VAL A 71 -7.82 13.06 -13.64
N HIS A 72 -8.19 12.05 -12.86
CA HIS A 72 -8.84 12.23 -11.56
C HIS A 72 -10.14 13.06 -11.61
N ASN A 73 -10.88 12.99 -12.71
CA ASN A 73 -12.18 13.62 -12.83
C ASN A 73 -13.25 12.91 -11.96
N ALA A 74 -14.45 13.50 -11.84
CA ALA A 74 -15.51 12.97 -10.99
C ALA A 74 -15.90 11.51 -11.30
N ALA A 75 -15.92 11.13 -12.57
CA ALA A 75 -16.22 9.76 -12.98
C ALA A 75 -15.11 8.78 -12.55
N HIS A 76 -13.83 9.18 -12.64
CA HIS A 76 -12.73 8.36 -12.14
C HIS A 76 -12.78 8.20 -10.62
N GLN A 77 -13.13 9.26 -9.88
CA GLN A 77 -13.30 9.21 -8.42
C GLN A 77 -14.43 8.27 -8.00
N GLU A 78 -15.56 8.29 -8.73
CA GLU A 78 -16.68 7.37 -8.48
C GLU A 78 -16.25 5.91 -8.67
N VAL A 79 -15.55 5.60 -9.76
CA VAL A 79 -15.02 4.25 -10.02
C VAL A 79 -13.99 3.83 -8.95
N SER A 80 -13.10 4.74 -8.55
CA SER A 80 -12.11 4.48 -7.50
C SER A 80 -12.80 4.19 -6.16
N MET A 81 -13.79 5.00 -5.77
CA MET A 81 -14.57 4.78 -4.55
C MET A 81 -15.30 3.44 -4.58
N LYS A 82 -15.93 3.10 -5.70
CA LYS A 82 -16.60 1.81 -5.87
C LYS A 82 -15.62 0.65 -5.73
N ALA A 83 -14.46 0.73 -6.39
CA ALA A 83 -13.42 -0.29 -6.29
C ALA A 83 -12.92 -0.45 -4.84
N ALA A 84 -12.68 0.64 -4.12
CA ALA A 84 -12.30 0.62 -2.72
C ALA A 84 -13.36 -0.08 -1.85
N LEU A 85 -14.63 0.29 -1.99
CA LEU A 85 -15.72 -0.30 -1.23
C LEU A 85 -15.90 -1.80 -1.51
N GLU A 86 -15.76 -2.23 -2.77
CA GLU A 86 -15.88 -3.64 -3.15
C GLU A 86 -14.63 -4.48 -2.79
N SER A 87 -13.49 -3.85 -2.56
CA SER A 87 -12.25 -4.55 -2.16
C SER A 87 -12.12 -4.76 -0.66
N ILE A 88 -12.78 -3.95 0.17
CA ILE A 88 -12.72 -4.08 1.62
C ILE A 88 -13.40 -5.37 2.08
N VAL A 89 -12.71 -6.15 2.92
CA VAL A 89 -13.18 -7.44 3.41
C VAL A 89 -13.48 -7.40 4.90
N LEU A 90 -14.69 -7.75 5.29
CA LEU A 90 -15.06 -7.97 6.69
C LEU A 90 -14.62 -9.38 7.11
N LEU A 91 -13.49 -9.48 7.81
CA LEU A 91 -12.93 -10.76 8.24
C LEU A 91 -13.63 -11.32 9.48
N LYS A 92 -14.06 -10.44 10.40
CA LYS A 92 -14.71 -10.83 11.66
C LYS A 92 -15.66 -9.75 12.13
N ASN A 93 -16.82 -10.14 12.68
CA ASN A 93 -17.79 -9.21 13.24
C ASN A 93 -18.64 -9.91 14.32
N GLU A 94 -18.07 -10.11 15.50
CA GLU A 94 -18.75 -10.73 16.62
C GLU A 94 -19.76 -9.75 17.25
N ASN A 95 -20.89 -10.30 17.67
CA ASN A 95 -21.98 -9.55 18.31
C ASN A 95 -22.46 -8.34 17.47
N GLN A 96 -22.31 -8.38 16.16
CA GLN A 96 -22.69 -7.29 15.25
C GLN A 96 -22.08 -5.94 15.68
N MET A 97 -20.81 -5.94 16.10
CA MET A 97 -20.09 -4.74 16.50
C MET A 97 -20.04 -3.69 15.38
N LEU A 98 -19.91 -4.14 14.14
CA LEU A 98 -20.00 -3.30 12.94
C LEU A 98 -21.36 -3.45 12.26
N PRO A 99 -21.95 -2.36 11.73
CA PRO A 99 -21.43 -0.99 11.71
C PRO A 99 -21.46 -0.32 13.08
N LEU A 100 -20.47 0.53 13.34
CA LEU A 100 -20.41 1.29 14.59
C LEU A 100 -21.59 2.25 14.70
N SER A 101 -22.06 2.45 15.96
CA SER A 101 -23.10 3.45 16.23
C SER A 101 -22.61 4.86 15.91
N LYS A 102 -23.44 5.65 15.23
CA LYS A 102 -23.18 7.08 14.99
C LYS A 102 -23.33 7.95 16.25
N SER A 103 -23.76 7.37 17.37
CA SER A 103 -23.90 8.06 18.67
C SER A 103 -22.65 7.95 19.55
N LEU A 104 -21.56 7.38 19.06
CA LEU A 104 -20.27 7.38 19.76
C LEU A 104 -19.76 8.81 19.92
N ASN A 105 -19.31 9.15 21.15
CA ASN A 105 -18.86 10.49 21.47
C ASN A 105 -17.33 10.63 21.39
N LYS A 106 -16.58 9.60 21.81
CA LYS A 106 -15.11 9.62 21.84
C LYS A 106 -14.55 8.40 21.15
N ILE A 107 -13.77 8.64 20.09
CA ILE A 107 -13.18 7.59 19.28
C ILE A 107 -11.68 7.75 19.25
N ALA A 108 -10.96 6.73 19.69
CA ALA A 108 -9.51 6.64 19.52
C ALA A 108 -9.19 5.96 18.19
N VAL A 109 -8.48 6.64 17.31
CA VAL A 109 -7.91 6.06 16.09
C VAL A 109 -6.42 5.90 16.32
N ILE A 110 -5.95 4.67 16.35
CA ILE A 110 -4.61 4.34 16.83
C ILE A 110 -3.88 3.51 15.77
N GLY A 111 -2.62 3.80 15.56
CA GLY A 111 -1.78 2.97 14.71
C GLY A 111 -0.96 3.74 13.69
N PRO A 112 0.14 3.15 13.22
CA PRO A 112 1.08 3.81 12.32
C PRO A 112 0.50 4.12 10.93
N ASN A 113 -0.52 3.38 10.47
CA ASN A 113 -1.17 3.60 9.18
C ASN A 113 -2.45 4.45 9.27
N ALA A 114 -2.84 4.90 10.48
CA ALA A 114 -4.08 5.65 10.66
C ALA A 114 -4.05 7.06 10.03
N GLU A 115 -2.87 7.72 10.05
CA GLU A 115 -2.65 9.08 9.53
C GLU A 115 -1.47 9.10 8.54
N GLU A 116 -1.10 7.96 7.98
CA GLU A 116 0.02 7.86 7.05
C GLU A 116 -0.45 8.04 5.60
N VAL A 117 0.20 8.93 4.86
CA VAL A 117 -0.09 9.19 3.44
C VAL A 117 1.08 8.74 2.57
N LYS A 118 2.29 9.23 2.87
CA LYS A 118 3.45 9.06 2.01
C LYS A 118 3.84 7.59 1.80
N GLU A 119 3.92 6.85 2.90
CA GLU A 119 4.35 5.46 2.85
C GLU A 119 3.24 4.51 2.35
N LEU A 120 1.97 4.96 2.37
CA LEU A 120 0.84 4.19 1.81
C LEU A 120 0.67 4.44 0.31
N THR A 121 0.96 5.64 -0.20
CA THR A 121 0.98 5.90 -1.65
C THR A 121 2.15 5.26 -2.34
N CYS A 122 3.20 4.96 -1.59
CA CYS A 122 4.45 4.39 -2.05
C CYS A 122 5.07 5.14 -3.26
N ARG A 123 6.12 4.57 -3.85
CA ARG A 123 6.81 5.15 -5.03
C ARG A 123 5.99 5.08 -6.33
N TYR A 124 4.93 4.29 -6.36
CA TYR A 124 4.10 4.07 -7.55
C TYR A 124 2.80 4.87 -7.54
N GLY A 125 2.45 5.45 -6.41
CA GLY A 125 1.26 6.28 -6.29
C GLY A 125 1.42 7.67 -6.91
N PRO A 126 0.32 8.34 -7.21
CA PRO A 126 0.36 9.69 -7.77
C PRO A 126 0.88 10.69 -6.74
N ALA A 127 1.89 11.49 -7.12
CA ALA A 127 2.62 12.38 -6.22
C ALA A 127 1.76 13.47 -5.55
N HIS A 128 0.60 13.80 -6.10
CA HIS A 128 -0.24 14.92 -5.67
C HIS A 128 -1.72 14.58 -5.59
N ALA A 129 -2.08 13.29 -5.47
CA ALA A 129 -3.47 12.92 -5.27
C ALA A 129 -3.97 13.41 -3.90
N PRO A 130 -5.17 13.96 -3.81
CA PRO A 130 -5.81 14.24 -2.53
C PRO A 130 -6.17 12.91 -1.87
N ILE A 131 -5.37 12.51 -0.87
CA ILE A 131 -5.57 11.25 -0.14
C ILE A 131 -6.17 11.57 1.21
N LYS A 132 -7.19 10.79 1.54
CA LYS A 132 -7.87 10.88 2.82
C LYS A 132 -7.45 9.70 3.69
N THR A 133 -6.85 9.97 4.84
CA THR A 133 -6.44 8.93 5.78
C THR A 133 -7.64 8.31 6.50
N VAL A 134 -7.44 7.15 7.13
CA VAL A 134 -8.50 6.51 7.93
C VAL A 134 -8.95 7.43 9.07
N TYR A 135 -8.01 8.10 9.74
CA TYR A 135 -8.32 9.08 10.78
C TYR A 135 -9.16 10.24 10.27
N GLN A 136 -8.75 10.86 9.16
CA GLN A 136 -9.48 11.98 8.55
C GLN A 136 -10.88 11.56 8.09
N GLY A 137 -10.98 10.39 7.43
CA GLY A 137 -12.27 9.86 6.98
C GLY A 137 -13.26 9.62 8.11
N ILE A 138 -12.81 9.03 9.22
CA ILE A 138 -13.67 8.84 10.41
C ILE A 138 -14.09 10.18 11.01
N LYS A 139 -13.15 11.12 11.15
CA LYS A 139 -13.41 12.44 11.71
C LYS A 139 -14.42 13.25 10.88
N GLU A 140 -14.33 13.19 9.57
CA GLU A 140 -15.30 13.85 8.68
C GLU A 140 -16.67 13.17 8.67
N TYR A 141 -16.68 11.83 8.76
CA TYR A 141 -17.94 11.07 8.78
C TYR A 141 -18.72 11.25 10.08
N LEU A 142 -18.04 11.51 11.20
CA LEU A 142 -18.63 11.70 12.53
C LEU A 142 -18.28 13.08 13.10
N PRO A 143 -18.79 14.16 12.52
CA PRO A 143 -18.38 15.54 12.86
C PRO A 143 -18.77 15.96 14.30
N ASN A 144 -19.67 15.22 14.95
CA ASN A 144 -20.09 15.48 16.33
C ASN A 144 -19.33 14.65 17.35
N ALA A 145 -18.49 13.72 16.93
CA ALA A 145 -17.66 12.91 17.83
C ALA A 145 -16.27 13.55 18.02
N GLU A 146 -15.73 13.40 19.23
CA GLU A 146 -14.32 13.69 19.51
C GLU A 146 -13.49 12.53 18.97
N VAL A 147 -12.89 12.71 17.78
CA VAL A 147 -12.01 11.71 17.16
C VAL A 147 -10.57 12.13 17.41
N SER A 148 -9.84 11.34 18.17
CA SER A 148 -8.45 11.60 18.55
C SER A 148 -7.51 10.54 18.00
N TYR A 149 -6.27 10.93 17.72
CA TYR A 149 -5.25 10.08 17.10
C TYR A 149 -4.05 9.85 18.01
N ALA A 150 -3.55 8.63 18.03
CA ALA A 150 -2.24 8.29 18.56
C ALA A 150 -1.53 7.32 17.63
N LYS A 151 -0.26 7.57 17.31
CA LYS A 151 0.51 6.67 16.45
C LYS A 151 0.76 5.30 17.08
N GLY A 152 1.00 5.25 18.38
CA GLY A 152 1.20 4.06 19.19
C GLY A 152 2.51 3.31 18.94
N CYS A 153 2.94 3.15 17.68
CA CYS A 153 4.22 2.57 17.31
C CYS A 153 4.65 2.98 15.90
N ASN A 154 5.85 2.62 15.50
CA ASN A 154 6.28 2.67 14.08
C ASN A 154 5.94 1.35 13.37
N ILE A 155 5.88 1.37 12.04
CA ILE A 155 5.68 0.16 11.22
C ILE A 155 6.84 -0.83 11.44
N ILE A 156 8.07 -0.33 11.47
CA ILE A 156 9.28 -1.10 11.76
C ILE A 156 9.97 -0.50 12.97
N ASP A 157 10.59 -1.34 13.77
CA ASP A 157 11.50 -0.90 14.83
C ASP A 157 12.93 -0.66 14.29
N LYS A 158 13.81 -0.17 15.15
CA LYS A 158 15.19 0.16 14.76
C LYS A 158 16.08 -1.06 14.47
N TYR A 159 15.64 -2.26 14.83
CA TYR A 159 16.35 -3.51 14.61
C TYR A 159 15.79 -4.32 13.46
N PHE A 160 14.83 -3.79 12.73
CA PHE A 160 14.28 -4.45 11.54
C PHE A 160 15.37 -4.55 10.45
N PRO A 161 15.55 -5.70 9.74
CA PRO A 161 14.69 -6.89 9.77
C PRO A 161 15.04 -7.93 10.85
N GLU A 162 16.12 -7.77 11.59
CA GLU A 162 16.60 -8.76 12.56
C GLU A 162 15.58 -8.99 13.69
N SER A 163 14.79 -7.99 14.04
CA SER A 163 13.73 -8.11 15.05
C SER A 163 12.59 -9.05 14.67
N GLU A 164 12.48 -9.45 13.40
CA GLU A 164 11.58 -10.53 12.99
C GLU A 164 12.05 -11.92 13.46
N LEU A 165 13.32 -12.07 13.74
CA LEU A 165 13.96 -13.34 14.14
C LEU A 165 14.23 -13.43 15.64
N TYR A 166 14.40 -12.28 16.29
CA TYR A 166 14.80 -12.22 17.70
C TYR A 166 13.84 -11.35 18.49
N ASN A 167 13.51 -11.80 19.70
CA ASN A 167 12.72 -10.98 20.62
C ASN A 167 13.60 -9.85 21.18
N VAL A 168 13.34 -8.63 20.72
CA VAL A 168 14.05 -7.43 21.17
C VAL A 168 13.15 -6.69 22.15
N PRO A 169 13.61 -6.37 23.36
CA PRO A 169 12.84 -5.58 24.32
C PRO A 169 12.43 -4.21 23.78
N LEU A 170 11.28 -3.70 24.24
CA LEU A 170 10.85 -2.32 23.97
C LEU A 170 11.88 -1.34 24.53
N ASP A 171 12.21 -0.32 23.77
CA ASP A 171 12.95 0.82 24.31
C ASP A 171 12.00 1.85 24.98
N THR A 172 12.60 2.84 25.62
CA THR A 172 11.82 3.85 26.36
C THR A 172 10.88 4.65 25.45
N GLN A 173 11.29 4.93 24.21
CA GLN A 173 10.47 5.68 23.25
C GLN A 173 9.31 4.83 22.74
N GLU A 174 9.57 3.58 22.39
CA GLU A 174 8.53 2.63 21.96
C GLU A 174 7.49 2.42 23.06
N GLN A 175 7.95 2.27 24.31
CA GLN A 175 7.05 2.14 25.47
C GLN A 175 6.21 3.41 25.68
N ALA A 176 6.81 4.59 25.54
CA ALA A 176 6.09 5.86 25.68
C ALA A 176 4.99 6.01 24.61
N MET A 177 5.26 5.65 23.35
CA MET A 177 4.27 5.68 22.28
C MET A 177 3.09 4.73 22.56
N ILE A 178 3.37 3.52 23.02
CA ILE A 178 2.33 2.56 23.39
C ILE A 178 1.51 3.09 24.57
N ASN A 179 2.16 3.64 25.58
CA ASN A 179 1.47 4.21 26.75
C ASN A 179 0.53 5.36 26.37
N GLU A 180 0.96 6.28 25.50
CA GLU A 180 0.11 7.35 24.95
C GLU A 180 -1.16 6.79 24.30
N ALA A 181 -1.01 5.77 23.45
CA ALA A 181 -2.14 5.12 22.79
C ALA A 181 -3.08 4.42 23.78
N VAL A 182 -2.54 3.78 24.82
CA VAL A 182 -3.31 3.14 25.90
C VAL A 182 -4.10 4.20 26.67
N GLU A 183 -3.49 5.32 27.06
CA GLU A 183 -4.21 6.38 27.78
C GLU A 183 -5.32 6.99 26.92
N LEU A 184 -5.08 7.20 25.62
CA LEU A 184 -6.12 7.64 24.70
C LEU A 184 -7.28 6.63 24.62
N ALA A 185 -6.97 5.34 24.51
CA ALA A 185 -8.00 4.29 24.47
C ALA A 185 -8.86 4.26 25.75
N LYS A 186 -8.25 4.40 26.94
CA LYS A 186 -8.95 4.39 28.21
C LYS A 186 -10.03 5.46 28.33
N VAL A 187 -9.82 6.64 27.76
CA VAL A 187 -10.75 7.77 27.83
C VAL A 187 -11.75 7.80 26.69
N SER A 188 -11.65 6.86 25.74
CA SER A 188 -12.52 6.75 24.57
C SER A 188 -13.62 5.70 24.76
N ASP A 189 -14.68 5.79 23.97
CA ASP A 189 -15.77 4.80 23.93
C ASP A 189 -15.33 3.54 23.17
N ILE A 190 -14.48 3.71 22.17
CA ILE A 190 -13.95 2.64 21.30
C ILE A 190 -12.56 2.99 20.80
N ALA A 191 -11.75 1.97 20.56
CA ALA A 191 -10.46 2.10 19.89
C ALA A 191 -10.51 1.43 18.51
N ILE A 192 -10.15 2.17 17.46
CA ILE A 192 -9.98 1.67 16.09
C ILE A 192 -8.48 1.61 15.82
N LEU A 193 -7.92 0.41 15.77
CA LEU A 193 -6.52 0.22 15.47
C LEU A 193 -6.32 0.04 13.97
N VAL A 194 -5.40 0.80 13.38
CA VAL A 194 -5.06 0.76 11.94
C VAL A 194 -3.62 0.27 11.81
N LEU A 195 -3.49 -1.02 11.58
CA LEU A 195 -2.22 -1.75 11.59
C LEU A 195 -1.95 -2.39 10.22
N GLY A 196 -0.76 -2.95 10.03
CA GLY A 196 -0.38 -3.69 8.82
C GLY A 196 0.97 -3.28 8.27
N GLY A 197 1.07 -3.13 6.96
CA GLY A 197 2.29 -2.76 6.25
C GLY A 197 2.16 -1.45 5.48
N ASN A 198 3.29 -0.96 5.00
CA ASN A 198 3.37 0.17 4.07
C ASN A 198 4.65 0.07 3.22
N GLU A 199 5.06 1.12 2.52
CA GLU A 199 6.25 1.14 1.65
C GLU A 199 7.51 0.52 2.31
N LYS A 200 7.64 0.56 3.63
CA LYS A 200 8.79 0.01 4.35
C LYS A 200 8.80 -1.52 4.44
N THR A 201 7.64 -2.15 4.27
CA THR A 201 7.48 -3.61 4.45
C THR A 201 6.81 -4.31 3.28
N VAL A 202 6.13 -3.55 2.41
CA VAL A 202 5.28 -4.08 1.33
C VAL A 202 5.69 -3.44 0.01
N ARG A 203 6.80 -3.89 -0.56
CA ARG A 203 7.23 -3.46 -1.89
C ARG A 203 8.19 -4.46 -2.52
N GLU A 204 8.49 -4.23 -3.78
CA GLU A 204 9.56 -4.90 -4.51
C GLU A 204 10.90 -4.77 -3.76
N GLU A 205 11.68 -5.84 -3.72
CA GLU A 205 12.98 -5.99 -3.04
C GLU A 205 12.91 -6.08 -1.49
N PHE A 206 11.77 -5.82 -0.87
CA PHE A 206 11.60 -5.91 0.58
C PHE A 206 10.99 -7.25 0.97
N SER A 207 11.84 -8.28 0.99
CA SER A 207 11.47 -9.60 1.50
C SER A 207 11.38 -9.58 3.03
N ARG A 208 10.47 -10.37 3.57
CA ARG A 208 10.29 -10.57 5.00
C ARG A 208 10.51 -12.01 5.38
N THR A 209 10.93 -12.25 6.60
CA THR A 209 11.15 -13.59 7.17
C THR A 209 9.92 -14.11 7.92
N SER A 210 8.97 -13.21 8.26
CA SER A 210 7.73 -13.52 8.96
C SER A 210 6.52 -12.93 8.23
N LEU A 211 5.35 -13.53 8.42
CA LEU A 211 4.04 -12.97 8.03
C LEU A 211 3.36 -12.21 9.18
N ASP A 212 3.96 -12.16 10.35
CA ASP A 212 3.38 -11.45 11.50
C ASP A 212 3.44 -9.93 11.32
N LEU A 213 2.69 -9.20 12.13
CA LEU A 213 2.76 -7.75 12.16
C LEU A 213 4.18 -7.29 12.51
N CYS A 214 4.74 -6.39 11.69
CA CYS A 214 6.08 -5.85 11.90
C CYS A 214 6.19 -4.97 13.13
N GLY A 215 7.40 -4.84 13.63
CA GLY A 215 7.74 -3.91 14.70
C GLY A 215 6.96 -4.18 15.98
N ARG A 216 6.39 -3.12 16.56
CA ARG A 216 5.68 -3.20 17.85
C ARG A 216 4.16 -3.25 17.73
N GLN A 217 3.65 -3.53 16.56
CA GLN A 217 2.20 -3.48 16.30
C GLN A 217 1.42 -4.53 17.11
N GLN A 218 1.98 -5.72 17.29
CA GLN A 218 1.33 -6.75 18.12
C GLN A 218 1.28 -6.31 19.59
N GLN A 219 2.36 -5.78 20.15
CA GLN A 219 2.40 -5.28 21.51
C GLN A 219 1.43 -4.10 21.72
N LEU A 220 1.33 -3.19 20.75
CA LEU A 220 0.38 -2.09 20.74
C LEU A 220 -1.07 -2.62 20.80
N LEU A 221 -1.40 -3.58 19.92
CA LEU A 221 -2.72 -4.18 19.86
C LEU A 221 -3.12 -4.83 21.18
N GLU A 222 -2.23 -5.62 21.76
CA GLU A 222 -2.45 -6.29 23.05
C GLU A 222 -2.62 -5.29 24.20
N ALA A 223 -1.78 -4.25 24.24
CA ALA A 223 -1.84 -3.22 25.28
C ALA A 223 -3.15 -2.40 25.21
N VAL A 224 -3.60 -2.03 24.01
CA VAL A 224 -4.88 -1.33 23.83
C VAL A 224 -6.05 -2.26 24.17
N TYR A 225 -6.03 -3.50 23.73
CA TYR A 225 -7.06 -4.49 24.09
C TYR A 225 -7.17 -4.69 25.63
N ALA A 226 -6.04 -4.72 26.32
CA ALA A 226 -5.99 -4.87 27.77
C ALA A 226 -6.67 -3.72 28.56
N THR A 227 -6.99 -2.59 27.89
CA THR A 227 -7.78 -1.51 28.51
C THR A 227 -9.23 -1.90 28.78
N GLY A 228 -9.71 -3.01 28.19
CA GLY A 228 -11.10 -3.47 28.27
C GLY A 228 -12.08 -2.66 27.41
N LYS A 229 -11.60 -1.70 26.62
CA LYS A 229 -12.45 -0.95 25.68
C LYS A 229 -12.75 -1.79 24.44
N PRO A 230 -13.90 -1.58 23.79
CA PRO A 230 -14.18 -2.19 22.51
C PRO A 230 -13.09 -1.86 21.49
N VAL A 231 -12.64 -2.87 20.72
CA VAL A 231 -11.57 -2.72 19.73
C VAL A 231 -12.05 -3.16 18.36
N VAL A 232 -11.82 -2.34 17.36
CA VAL A 232 -11.90 -2.70 15.92
C VAL A 232 -10.50 -2.68 15.35
N LEU A 233 -10.11 -3.75 14.67
CA LEU A 233 -8.86 -3.81 13.92
C LEU A 233 -9.12 -3.56 12.43
N VAL A 234 -8.48 -2.55 11.87
CA VAL A 234 -8.42 -2.26 10.44
C VAL A 234 -7.03 -2.61 9.94
N MET A 235 -6.94 -3.65 9.13
CA MET A 235 -5.70 -4.04 8.47
C MET A 235 -5.52 -3.24 7.19
N VAL A 236 -4.45 -2.47 7.11
CA VAL A 236 -4.01 -1.77 5.90
C VAL A 236 -2.69 -2.39 5.47
N ASP A 237 -2.73 -3.30 4.50
CA ASP A 237 -1.58 -4.09 4.09
C ASP A 237 -1.73 -4.57 2.65
N GLY A 238 -0.64 -4.65 1.91
CA GLY A 238 -0.57 -5.23 0.57
C GLY A 238 -0.06 -6.68 0.55
N ARG A 239 0.19 -7.29 1.72
CA ARG A 239 0.62 -8.69 1.87
C ARG A 239 -0.34 -9.46 2.74
N ALA A 240 -0.28 -10.78 2.64
CA ALA A 240 -0.88 -11.65 3.65
C ALA A 240 -0.19 -11.44 4.99
N ALA A 241 -0.97 -11.26 6.05
CA ALA A 241 -0.48 -11.15 7.41
C ALA A 241 -1.12 -12.21 8.33
N THR A 242 -0.34 -12.79 9.23
CA THR A 242 -0.87 -13.64 10.29
C THR A 242 -1.39 -12.78 11.42
N ILE A 243 -2.65 -12.98 11.78
CA ILE A 243 -3.35 -12.23 12.83
C ILE A 243 -4.02 -13.16 13.83
N ASN A 244 -3.37 -14.27 14.16
CA ASN A 244 -3.93 -15.33 15.00
C ASN A 244 -4.43 -14.82 16.36
N TRP A 245 -3.65 -13.95 17.00
CA TRP A 245 -4.04 -13.35 18.27
C TRP A 245 -5.27 -12.44 18.09
N ALA A 246 -5.24 -11.54 17.09
CA ALA A 246 -6.36 -10.67 16.80
C ALA A 246 -7.63 -11.45 16.47
N ASN A 247 -7.52 -12.52 15.66
CA ASN A 247 -8.64 -13.39 15.33
C ASN A 247 -9.26 -14.03 16.57
N LYS A 248 -8.46 -14.34 17.58
CA LYS A 248 -8.97 -14.95 18.82
C LYS A 248 -9.65 -13.93 19.74
N TYR A 249 -9.12 -12.72 19.86
CA TYR A 249 -9.49 -11.77 20.92
C TYR A 249 -10.24 -10.53 20.42
N VAL A 250 -9.94 -10.03 19.22
CA VAL A 250 -10.57 -8.81 18.71
C VAL A 250 -11.92 -9.15 18.07
N PRO A 251 -13.01 -8.48 18.51
CA PRO A 251 -14.36 -8.83 18.05
C PRO A 251 -14.69 -8.41 16.63
N ALA A 252 -14.03 -7.38 16.08
CA ALA A 252 -14.28 -6.92 14.72
C ALA A 252 -12.97 -6.64 13.98
N ILE A 253 -12.83 -7.21 12.78
CA ILE A 253 -11.63 -7.13 11.95
C ILE A 253 -12.03 -6.84 10.51
N VAL A 254 -11.48 -5.79 9.95
CA VAL A 254 -11.64 -5.37 8.55
C VAL A 254 -10.29 -5.38 7.86
N HIS A 255 -10.20 -5.90 6.64
CA HIS A 255 -9.01 -5.79 5.81
C HIS A 255 -9.30 -4.83 4.66
N ALA A 256 -8.59 -3.70 4.64
CA ALA A 256 -8.83 -2.61 3.71
C ALA A 256 -7.84 -2.62 2.52
N TRP A 257 -6.79 -3.44 2.53
CA TRP A 257 -5.69 -3.39 1.56
C TRP A 257 -5.02 -2.01 1.54
N PHE A 258 -4.71 -1.49 0.36
CA PHE A 258 -4.39 -0.09 0.11
C PHE A 258 -5.54 0.49 -0.74
N PRO A 259 -6.57 1.04 -0.12
CA PRO A 259 -7.85 1.28 -0.80
C PRO A 259 -7.84 2.49 -1.76
N GLY A 260 -6.75 3.24 -1.87
CA GLY A 260 -6.62 4.36 -2.80
C GLY A 260 -6.98 5.72 -2.22
#